data_26f378da7cd53843688a0b6239f811cc
#
_entry.id   26f378da7cd53843688a0b6239f811cc
#
_cell.length_a   1.000
_cell.length_b   1.000
_cell.length_c   1.000
_cell.angle_alpha   90.00
_cell.angle_beta   90.00
_cell.angle_gamma   90.00
#
_symmetry.space_group_name_H-M   'P 1'
#
loop_
_entity.id
_entity.type
_entity.pdbx_description
1 polymer ?
#
loop_
_entity_poly.entity_id
_entity_poly.type
_entity_poly.pdbx_seq_one_letter_code
_entity_poly.pdbx_strand_id
1 'polypeptide(L)'
;MKKVIKFSKFFVPAAILSVALIAFGVVGFFVKGINFGIDFKPGLIEDVSVVPTAIELTYTGAASVSVETSTQKVDLVVTGVGSESTTYSFPYIDFDTVGKMVVALSSIDGVNAKAKVSDSVKAEGFFGSSAKNTVLSSEAYRLYFQPENPTLVDIETVRNLFADIPGAAVKQVGSEKDNTFQIRVGDDGTDSEISKKIQETILSKFENKFGADNVAVIKTDFVASKFSSGLSGKAILMVVLSLALIWLYATIRFKWDFALGAVIAIAHDALIMLVFIIWTQMEFSSITLAALLTIIGYSINDTVVIFDRVRENIKSVKCNSMVELLDLSQTENLGRTLITTLTTMLAVASLYIFASGSIKDFALALLVGMVSGVYSTIFIAGAFVSVTRKNWKPSDEEKKSQVTKIDDLVEE
;
A
#
# COMPACT_ATOMS: atom_id res chain seq x y z
N MET A 1 -6.40 -41.51 11.19
CA MET A 1 -7.78 -41.36 10.64
C MET A 1 -8.02 -39.89 10.32
N LYS A 2 -8.02 -39.50 9.07
CA LYS A 2 -8.39 -38.13 8.65
C LYS A 2 -9.91 -38.04 8.60
N LYS A 3 -10.52 -37.41 9.60
CA LYS A 3 -11.96 -37.18 9.67
C LYS A 3 -12.35 -36.13 8.64
N VAL A 4 -13.33 -36.41 7.76
CA VAL A 4 -13.90 -35.41 6.84
C VAL A 4 -14.53 -34.28 7.64
N ILE A 5 -14.07 -33.05 7.38
CA ILE A 5 -14.57 -31.84 8.04
C ILE A 5 -15.84 -31.40 7.31
N LYS A 6 -16.93 -31.20 8.05
CA LYS A 6 -18.22 -30.78 7.49
C LYS A 6 -18.29 -29.26 7.38
N PHE A 7 -17.59 -28.67 6.40
CA PHE A 7 -17.63 -27.25 6.10
C PHE A 7 -19.01 -26.75 5.70
N SER A 8 -19.78 -27.64 5.05
CA SER A 8 -21.14 -27.35 4.60
C SER A 8 -22.09 -26.89 5.69
N LYS A 9 -21.86 -27.29 6.95
CA LYS A 9 -22.64 -26.80 8.10
C LYS A 9 -22.53 -25.28 8.32
N PHE A 10 -21.44 -24.70 7.86
CA PHE A 10 -21.15 -23.28 8.01
C PHE A 10 -21.45 -22.44 6.76
N PHE A 11 -21.91 -23.04 5.66
CA PHE A 11 -22.20 -22.32 4.42
C PHE A 11 -23.25 -21.22 4.62
N VAL A 12 -24.35 -21.51 5.30
CA VAL A 12 -25.40 -20.51 5.54
C VAL A 12 -24.95 -19.44 6.54
N PRO A 13 -24.40 -19.77 7.72
CA PRO A 13 -23.86 -18.77 8.63
C PRO A 13 -22.79 -17.87 7.98
N ALA A 14 -21.88 -18.45 7.19
CA ALA A 14 -20.86 -17.72 6.47
C ALA A 14 -21.46 -16.77 5.41
N ALA A 15 -22.42 -17.23 4.62
CA ALA A 15 -23.10 -16.36 3.67
C ALA A 15 -23.82 -15.17 4.35
N ILE A 16 -24.47 -15.42 5.49
CA ILE A 16 -25.11 -14.34 6.27
C ILE A 16 -24.08 -13.35 6.77
N LEU A 17 -22.95 -13.83 7.33
CA LEU A 17 -21.85 -12.97 7.78
C LEU A 17 -21.29 -12.12 6.62
N SER A 18 -21.07 -12.71 5.46
CA SER A 18 -20.56 -12.00 4.28
C SER A 18 -21.51 -10.92 3.82
N VAL A 19 -22.83 -11.21 3.74
CA VAL A 19 -23.84 -10.21 3.38
C VAL A 19 -23.87 -9.08 4.41
N ALA A 20 -23.77 -9.39 5.71
CA ALA A 20 -23.74 -8.39 6.77
C ALA A 20 -22.48 -7.50 6.67
N LEU A 21 -21.30 -8.08 6.40
CA LEU A 21 -20.07 -7.31 6.22
C LEU A 21 -20.12 -6.42 4.97
N ILE A 22 -20.65 -6.91 3.86
CA ILE A 22 -20.81 -6.11 2.64
C ILE A 22 -21.83 -4.99 2.87
N ALA A 23 -22.95 -5.26 3.54
CA ALA A 23 -23.94 -4.23 3.90
C ALA A 23 -23.30 -3.17 4.82
N PHE A 24 -22.49 -3.59 5.80
CA PHE A 24 -21.71 -2.68 6.63
C PHE A 24 -20.74 -1.81 5.80
N GLY A 25 -20.13 -2.38 4.77
CA GLY A 25 -19.30 -1.65 3.81
C GLY A 25 -20.09 -0.61 3.01
N VAL A 26 -21.30 -0.96 2.57
CA VAL A 26 -22.20 -0.02 1.86
C VAL A 26 -22.55 1.16 2.77
N VAL A 27 -22.90 0.92 4.04
CA VAL A 27 -23.12 1.99 5.02
C VAL A 27 -21.87 2.85 5.18
N GLY A 28 -20.71 2.21 5.32
CA GLY A 28 -19.43 2.91 5.41
C GLY A 28 -19.14 3.80 4.20
N PHE A 29 -19.49 3.34 2.99
CA PHE A 29 -19.34 4.13 1.76
C PHE A 29 -20.15 5.42 1.79
N PHE A 30 -21.39 5.38 2.27
CA PHE A 30 -22.23 6.59 2.36
C PHE A 30 -21.87 7.50 3.54
N VAL A 31 -21.31 6.93 4.63
CA VAL A 31 -20.97 7.72 5.84
C VAL A 31 -19.56 8.31 5.75
N LYS A 32 -18.58 7.52 5.31
CA LYS A 32 -17.15 7.92 5.29
C LYS A 32 -16.63 8.19 3.88
N GLY A 33 -17.24 7.59 2.84
CA GLY A 33 -16.71 7.60 1.49
C GLY A 33 -15.41 6.79 1.34
N ILE A 34 -14.81 6.85 0.16
CA ILE A 34 -13.49 6.28 -0.12
C ILE A 34 -12.46 7.41 -0.04
N ASN A 35 -11.41 7.19 0.75
CA ASN A 35 -10.25 8.08 0.79
C ASN A 35 -9.38 7.84 -0.45
N PHE A 36 -9.70 8.54 -1.54
CA PHE A 36 -8.94 8.41 -2.79
C PHE A 36 -7.56 9.07 -2.69
N GLY A 37 -6.51 8.40 -3.16
CA GLY A 37 -5.18 8.96 -3.38
C GLY A 37 -5.13 9.97 -4.52
N ILE A 38 -3.97 10.64 -4.67
CA ILE A 38 -3.74 11.61 -5.75
C ILE A 38 -3.90 11.01 -7.14
N ASP A 39 -3.65 9.72 -7.30
CA ASP A 39 -3.86 9.00 -8.56
C ASP A 39 -5.31 9.14 -9.09
N PHE A 40 -6.27 9.22 -8.16
CA PHE A 40 -7.70 9.25 -8.44
C PHE A 40 -8.37 10.60 -8.17
N LYS A 41 -7.72 11.47 -7.37
CA LYS A 41 -8.11 12.87 -7.18
C LYS A 41 -6.93 13.74 -7.47
N PRO A 42 -7.05 14.68 -8.44
CA PRO A 42 -5.95 15.57 -8.76
C PRO A 42 -5.60 16.46 -7.57
N GLY A 43 -4.35 16.84 -7.51
CA GLY A 43 -3.88 17.72 -6.45
C GLY A 43 -2.39 17.57 -6.15
N LEU A 44 -1.99 18.27 -5.11
CA LEU A 44 -0.63 18.23 -4.55
C LEU A 44 -0.66 17.45 -3.23
N ILE A 45 0.34 16.60 -3.06
CA ILE A 45 0.73 16.04 -1.76
C ILE A 45 2.14 16.52 -1.44
N GLU A 46 2.30 17.05 -0.25
CA GLU A 46 3.59 17.49 0.25
C GLU A 46 3.82 16.92 1.65
N ASP A 47 4.93 16.20 1.81
CA ASP A 47 5.38 15.71 3.11
C ASP A 47 6.32 16.75 3.70
N VAL A 48 5.92 17.35 4.80
CA VAL A 48 6.66 18.43 5.48
C VAL A 48 7.05 17.97 6.87
N SER A 49 8.33 18.08 7.20
CA SER A 49 8.85 17.80 8.54
C SER A 49 9.15 19.08 9.30
N VAL A 50 8.78 19.11 10.58
CA VAL A 50 9.17 20.18 11.52
C VAL A 50 10.37 19.70 12.30
N VAL A 51 11.55 20.07 11.80
CA VAL A 51 12.86 19.63 12.29
C VAL A 51 13.87 20.77 12.23
N PRO A 52 14.82 20.85 13.16
CA PRO A 52 15.78 21.95 13.20
C PRO A 52 16.80 21.86 12.06
N THR A 53 17.22 23.01 11.57
CA THR A 53 18.39 23.13 10.72
C THR A 53 19.65 22.87 11.54
N ALA A 54 20.51 21.96 11.07
CA ALA A 54 21.81 21.70 11.65
C ALA A 54 22.87 22.68 11.11
N ILE A 55 22.96 22.78 9.77
CA ILE A 55 23.99 23.56 9.08
C ILE A 55 23.34 24.35 7.94
N GLU A 56 23.74 25.58 7.79
CA GLU A 56 23.37 26.44 6.67
C GLU A 56 24.60 26.59 5.75
N LEU A 57 24.41 26.35 4.47
CA LEU A 57 25.43 26.36 3.44
C LEU A 57 25.15 27.45 2.42
N THR A 58 26.16 28.25 2.10
CA THR A 58 26.13 29.20 0.97
C THR A 58 27.37 29.03 0.13
N TYR A 59 27.30 29.40 -1.15
CA TYR A 59 28.44 29.34 -2.05
C TYR A 59 28.57 30.62 -2.85
N THR A 60 29.81 31.11 -2.93
CA THR A 60 30.16 32.27 -3.71
C THR A 60 31.43 31.96 -4.53
N GLY A 61 31.22 31.46 -5.75
CA GLY A 61 32.31 31.09 -6.66
C GLY A 61 31.81 30.92 -8.08
N ALA A 62 32.72 30.62 -9.02
CA ALA A 62 32.42 30.47 -10.44
C ALA A 62 32.04 29.03 -10.80
N ALA A 63 32.37 28.04 -9.96
CA ALA A 63 32.00 26.64 -10.19
C ALA A 63 30.56 26.37 -9.75
N SER A 64 30.00 25.26 -10.22
CA SER A 64 28.74 24.74 -9.70
C SER A 64 29.03 23.75 -8.56
N VAL A 65 28.49 23.99 -7.37
CA VAL A 65 28.65 23.10 -6.21
C VAL A 65 27.29 22.57 -5.82
N SER A 66 27.12 21.24 -5.84
CA SER A 66 25.89 20.60 -5.37
C SER A 66 26.13 19.77 -4.12
N VAL A 67 25.09 19.68 -3.29
CA VAL A 67 25.09 18.92 -2.04
C VAL A 67 24.33 17.62 -2.23
N GLU A 68 24.96 16.50 -1.88
CA GLU A 68 24.31 15.20 -1.81
C GLU A 68 24.43 14.67 -0.38
N THR A 69 23.32 14.16 0.17
CA THR A 69 23.27 13.62 1.53
C THR A 69 22.90 12.16 1.50
N SER A 70 23.49 11.37 2.39
CA SER A 70 23.17 9.98 2.61
C SER A 70 23.13 9.65 4.10
N THR A 71 22.79 8.43 4.45
CA THR A 71 22.81 7.94 5.85
C THR A 71 24.23 7.85 6.43
N GLN A 72 25.30 7.94 5.60
CA GLN A 72 26.68 7.74 6.03
C GLN A 72 27.57 8.97 5.85
N LYS A 73 27.21 9.90 4.96
CA LYS A 73 28.07 11.04 4.60
C LYS A 73 27.31 12.19 3.96
N VAL A 74 27.97 13.34 3.91
CA VAL A 74 27.63 14.47 3.05
C VAL A 74 28.67 14.55 1.95
N ASP A 75 28.25 14.68 0.69
CA ASP A 75 29.12 14.90 -0.45
C ASP A 75 28.90 16.30 -1.02
N LEU A 76 29.97 17.00 -1.36
CA LEU A 76 29.95 18.20 -2.19
C LEU A 76 30.53 17.87 -3.56
N VAL A 77 29.72 17.99 -4.59
CA VAL A 77 30.14 17.78 -5.98
C VAL A 77 30.43 19.14 -6.63
N VAL A 78 31.71 19.40 -6.86
CA VAL A 78 32.19 20.64 -7.49
C VAL A 78 32.40 20.39 -8.98
N THR A 79 31.66 21.06 -9.84
CA THR A 79 31.79 20.99 -11.29
C THR A 79 32.39 22.30 -11.81
N GLY A 80 33.62 22.22 -12.30
CA GLY A 80 34.35 23.36 -12.86
C GLY A 80 33.88 23.77 -14.25
N VAL A 81 34.45 24.89 -14.74
CA VAL A 81 34.15 25.47 -16.07
C VAL A 81 34.82 24.63 -17.18
N GLY A 82 34.60 23.34 -17.23
CA GLY A 82 35.25 22.47 -18.22
C GLY A 82 34.78 21.02 -18.15
N SER A 83 33.63 20.78 -17.50
CA SER A 83 33.00 19.46 -17.33
C SER A 83 33.72 18.41 -16.46
N GLU A 84 34.85 18.67 -15.85
CA GLU A 84 35.39 17.79 -14.80
C GLU A 84 34.71 18.08 -13.48
N SER A 85 34.13 17.03 -12.86
CA SER A 85 33.54 17.10 -11.54
C SER A 85 34.42 16.43 -10.50
N THR A 86 34.61 17.08 -9.36
CA THR A 86 35.32 16.52 -8.21
C THR A 86 34.34 16.35 -7.05
N THR A 87 34.27 15.15 -6.49
CA THR A 87 33.42 14.87 -5.31
C THR A 87 34.27 14.89 -4.05
N TYR A 88 33.90 15.74 -3.12
CA TYR A 88 34.46 15.80 -1.77
C TYR A 88 33.50 15.10 -0.82
N SER A 89 33.95 14.02 -0.19
CA SER A 89 33.13 13.19 0.71
C SER A 89 33.46 13.48 2.17
N PHE A 90 32.44 13.68 2.99
CA PHE A 90 32.53 13.97 4.42
C PHE A 90 31.75 12.91 5.22
N PRO A 91 32.39 11.74 5.53
CA PRO A 91 31.74 10.68 6.30
C PRO A 91 31.47 11.10 7.74
N TYR A 92 30.29 10.71 8.29
CA TYR A 92 29.94 11.02 9.67
C TYR A 92 30.84 10.34 10.71
N ILE A 93 31.52 9.25 10.34
CA ILE A 93 32.47 8.56 11.22
C ILE A 93 33.71 9.42 11.49
N ASP A 94 34.11 10.27 10.55
CA ASP A 94 35.28 11.16 10.66
C ASP A 94 34.87 12.55 11.18
N PHE A 95 33.67 12.99 10.78
CA PHE A 95 33.09 14.29 11.14
C PHE A 95 31.83 14.09 11.97
N ASP A 96 32.00 13.51 13.17
CA ASP A 96 30.94 13.00 14.05
C ASP A 96 30.11 14.09 14.76
N THR A 97 30.52 15.36 14.64
CA THR A 97 29.80 16.50 15.24
C THR A 97 29.55 17.61 14.22
N VAL A 98 28.49 18.40 14.46
CA VAL A 98 28.16 19.56 13.62
C VAL A 98 29.35 20.51 13.49
N GLY A 99 30.07 20.78 14.56
CA GLY A 99 31.24 21.66 14.51
C GLY A 99 32.36 21.15 13.60
N LYS A 100 32.69 19.84 13.68
CA LYS A 100 33.67 19.22 12.77
C LYS A 100 33.19 19.23 11.32
N MET A 101 31.92 18.92 11.10
CA MET A 101 31.34 18.94 9.76
C MET A 101 31.35 20.34 9.15
N VAL A 102 31.02 21.37 9.90
CA VAL A 102 31.07 22.78 9.45
C VAL A 102 32.49 23.19 9.04
N VAL A 103 33.51 22.86 9.85
CA VAL A 103 34.90 23.11 9.50
C VAL A 103 35.31 22.41 8.22
N ALA A 104 34.91 21.11 8.07
CA ALA A 104 35.22 20.34 6.90
C ALA A 104 34.56 20.87 5.63
N LEU A 105 33.26 21.18 5.67
CA LEU A 105 32.53 21.73 4.53
C LEU A 105 33.07 23.12 4.13
N SER A 106 33.44 23.94 5.10
CA SER A 106 34.04 25.26 4.84
C SER A 106 35.47 25.20 4.30
N SER A 107 36.11 24.03 4.25
CA SER A 107 37.42 23.86 3.64
C SER A 107 37.39 23.93 2.11
N ILE A 108 36.20 23.80 1.52
CA ILE A 108 35.98 23.91 0.06
C ILE A 108 35.91 25.38 -0.32
N ASP A 109 36.74 25.78 -1.27
CA ASP A 109 36.83 27.17 -1.73
C ASP A 109 35.48 27.74 -2.17
N GLY A 110 35.13 28.90 -1.64
CA GLY A 110 33.84 29.56 -1.89
C GLY A 110 32.64 29.01 -1.11
N VAL A 111 32.77 27.87 -0.41
CA VAL A 111 31.72 27.33 0.46
C VAL A 111 31.83 27.94 1.86
N ASN A 112 30.71 28.48 2.34
CA ASN A 112 30.58 28.96 3.71
C ASN A 112 29.50 28.12 4.42
N ALA A 113 29.94 27.39 5.45
CA ALA A 113 29.08 26.56 6.30
C ALA A 113 28.92 27.23 7.67
N LYS A 114 27.68 27.28 8.19
CA LYS A 114 27.36 27.87 9.49
C LYS A 114 26.52 26.93 10.33
N ALA A 115 26.97 26.61 11.54
CA ALA A 115 26.17 25.86 12.49
C ALA A 115 24.94 26.67 12.94
N LYS A 116 23.78 26.01 12.98
CA LYS A 116 22.51 26.55 13.52
C LYS A 116 22.15 25.91 14.87
N VAL A 117 22.85 24.86 15.24
CA VAL A 117 22.76 24.18 16.54
C VAL A 117 24.14 24.16 17.20
N SER A 118 24.21 23.61 18.41
CA SER A 118 25.50 23.51 19.12
C SER A 118 26.48 22.64 18.33
N ASP A 119 27.74 23.04 18.31
CA ASP A 119 28.85 22.32 17.64
C ASP A 119 29.04 20.89 18.16
N SER A 120 28.56 20.59 19.38
CA SER A 120 28.62 19.26 20.00
C SER A 120 27.52 18.32 19.57
N VAL A 121 26.52 18.79 18.82
CA VAL A 121 25.45 17.93 18.29
C VAL A 121 26.07 16.93 17.31
N LYS A 122 25.61 15.66 17.38
CA LYS A 122 26.07 14.61 16.46
C LYS A 122 25.72 14.95 15.02
N ALA A 123 26.70 14.77 14.15
CA ALA A 123 26.50 14.85 12.70
C ALA A 123 26.15 13.46 12.19
N GLU A 124 24.87 13.18 12.01
CA GLU A 124 24.40 11.92 11.41
C GLU A 124 23.05 12.14 10.71
N GLY A 125 22.85 11.45 9.57
CA GLY A 125 21.57 11.41 8.89
C GLY A 125 21.07 12.77 8.40
N PHE A 126 21.96 13.70 8.02
CA PHE A 126 21.55 14.98 7.48
C PHE A 126 20.79 14.82 6.17
N PHE A 127 19.80 15.66 5.97
CA PHE A 127 19.02 15.73 4.73
C PHE A 127 18.69 17.17 4.35
N GLY A 128 18.46 17.40 3.07
CA GLY A 128 18.02 18.69 2.54
C GLY A 128 16.51 18.73 2.30
N SER A 129 15.97 19.93 2.10
CA SER A 129 14.59 20.09 1.66
C SER A 129 14.46 19.86 0.16
N SER A 130 13.51 19.03 -0.26
CA SER A 130 13.19 18.76 -1.68
C SER A 130 12.62 19.99 -2.40
N ALA A 131 12.16 21.01 -1.65
CA ALA A 131 11.70 22.28 -2.22
C ALA A 131 12.85 23.19 -2.66
N LYS A 132 14.09 22.86 -2.30
CA LYS A 132 15.28 23.67 -2.64
C LYS A 132 16.18 22.93 -3.62
N ASN A 133 16.79 23.68 -4.53
CA ASN A 133 17.80 23.13 -5.42
C ASN A 133 19.03 22.70 -4.58
N THR A 134 19.57 21.52 -4.88
CA THR A 134 20.80 21.03 -4.23
C THR A 134 22.06 21.79 -4.67
N VAL A 135 22.00 22.59 -5.73
CA VAL A 135 23.09 23.46 -6.18
C VAL A 135 23.17 24.68 -5.25
N LEU A 136 24.30 24.82 -4.59
CA LEU A 136 24.58 25.93 -3.70
C LEU A 136 24.67 27.26 -4.45
N SER A 137 24.20 28.32 -3.82
CA SER A 137 24.24 29.69 -4.32
C SER A 137 24.51 30.66 -3.17
N SER A 138 24.35 31.96 -3.39
CA SER A 138 24.34 32.96 -2.35
C SER A 138 23.14 32.86 -1.39
N GLU A 139 22.05 32.15 -1.85
CA GLU A 139 20.96 31.78 -0.95
C GLU A 139 21.36 30.63 -0.04
N ALA A 140 20.86 30.65 1.19
CA ALA A 140 21.15 29.62 2.18
C ALA A 140 20.47 28.27 1.82
N TYR A 141 21.28 27.26 1.65
CA TYR A 141 20.85 25.86 1.61
C TYR A 141 20.96 25.27 3.01
N ARG A 142 19.89 24.59 3.48
CA ARG A 142 19.83 24.07 4.84
C ARG A 142 19.95 22.56 4.86
N LEU A 143 20.82 22.06 5.73
CA LEU A 143 20.90 20.68 6.14
C LEU A 143 20.14 20.51 7.46
N TYR A 144 19.15 19.65 7.45
CA TYR A 144 18.29 19.32 8.60
C TYR A 144 18.73 17.99 9.21
N PHE A 145 18.35 17.75 10.45
CA PHE A 145 18.56 16.47 11.11
C PHE A 145 17.37 16.13 12.02
N GLN A 146 17.21 14.83 12.32
CA GLN A 146 16.20 14.38 13.27
C GLN A 146 16.81 14.28 14.67
N PRO A 147 16.37 15.10 15.65
CA PRO A 147 16.84 15.00 17.03
C PRO A 147 16.41 13.67 17.66
N GLU A 148 17.23 13.10 18.56
CA GLU A 148 16.85 11.89 19.33
C GLU A 148 15.61 12.13 20.21
N ASN A 149 15.46 13.34 20.74
CA ASN A 149 14.33 13.78 21.58
C ASN A 149 13.73 15.08 21.02
N PRO A 150 12.91 14.98 19.95
CA PRO A 150 12.30 16.17 19.35
C PRO A 150 11.16 16.70 20.23
N THR A 151 10.91 18.00 20.15
CA THR A 151 9.65 18.56 20.64
C THR A 151 8.53 18.10 19.72
N LEU A 152 7.58 17.33 20.25
CA LEU A 152 6.48 16.78 19.46
C LEU A 152 5.53 17.89 19.01
N VAL A 153 5.16 17.86 17.75
CA VAL A 153 4.17 18.74 17.16
C VAL A 153 2.84 17.99 17.07
N ASP A 154 1.81 18.54 17.71
CA ASP A 154 0.47 17.95 17.65
C ASP A 154 -0.17 18.12 16.27
N ILE A 155 -0.72 17.03 15.74
CA ILE A 155 -1.38 17.00 14.42
C ILE A 155 -2.55 17.98 14.33
N GLU A 156 -3.29 18.23 15.41
CA GLU A 156 -4.40 19.19 15.41
C GLU A 156 -3.90 20.61 15.20
N THR A 157 -2.71 20.93 15.72
CA THR A 157 -2.06 22.22 15.45
C THR A 157 -1.81 22.38 13.95
N VAL A 158 -1.33 21.32 13.28
CA VAL A 158 -1.08 21.36 11.84
C VAL A 158 -2.38 21.39 11.05
N ARG A 159 -3.41 20.62 11.44
CA ARG A 159 -4.75 20.67 10.81
C ARG A 159 -5.36 22.04 10.82
N ASN A 160 -5.23 22.74 11.94
CA ASN A 160 -5.74 24.10 12.10
C ASN A 160 -5.05 25.12 11.16
N LEU A 161 -3.80 24.89 10.75
CA LEU A 161 -3.13 25.75 9.77
C LEU A 161 -3.79 25.71 8.38
N PHE A 162 -4.46 24.61 8.05
CA PHE A 162 -5.08 24.37 6.75
C PHE A 162 -6.60 24.37 6.79
N ALA A 163 -7.22 24.74 7.92
CA ALA A 163 -8.67 24.76 8.07
C ALA A 163 -9.37 25.74 7.11
N ASP A 164 -8.67 26.74 6.62
CA ASP A 164 -9.13 27.74 5.65
C ASP A 164 -9.03 27.27 4.18
N ILE A 165 -8.38 26.13 3.92
CA ILE A 165 -8.21 25.60 2.56
C ILE A 165 -9.24 24.50 2.31
N PRO A 166 -10.25 24.71 1.44
CA PRO A 166 -11.27 23.71 1.16
C PRO A 166 -10.68 22.40 0.62
N GLY A 167 -11.04 21.29 1.25
CA GLY A 167 -10.56 19.96 0.83
C GLY A 167 -9.13 19.63 1.20
N ALA A 168 -8.44 20.48 1.97
CA ALA A 168 -7.14 20.15 2.52
C ALA A 168 -7.28 19.01 3.54
N ALA A 169 -6.36 18.05 3.48
CA ALA A 169 -6.27 16.95 4.43
C ALA A 169 -4.85 16.88 5.01
N VAL A 170 -4.76 16.67 6.31
CA VAL A 170 -3.49 16.53 7.03
C VAL A 170 -3.43 15.18 7.72
N LYS A 171 -2.36 14.44 7.46
CA LYS A 171 -2.09 13.13 8.05
C LYS A 171 -0.65 13.13 8.61
N GLN A 172 -0.42 12.48 9.73
CA GLN A 172 0.92 12.24 10.24
C GLN A 172 1.54 11.05 9.50
N VAL A 173 2.81 11.19 9.12
CA VAL A 173 3.60 10.17 8.41
C VAL A 173 4.77 9.72 9.28
N GLY A 174 5.02 8.42 9.32
CA GLY A 174 6.07 7.86 10.18
C GLY A 174 5.68 7.81 11.66
N SER A 175 6.68 7.87 12.54
CA SER A 175 6.47 7.93 13.98
C SER A 175 6.15 9.36 14.43
N GLU A 176 5.52 9.51 15.60
CA GLU A 176 5.26 10.86 16.18
C GLU A 176 6.52 11.67 16.35
N LYS A 177 7.66 11.02 16.61
CA LYS A 177 8.96 11.67 16.77
C LYS A 177 9.51 12.26 15.47
N ASP A 178 9.05 11.78 14.31
CA ASP A 178 9.54 12.28 13.03
C ASP A 178 8.98 13.67 12.73
N ASN A 179 7.93 14.12 13.43
CA ASN A 179 7.24 15.40 13.21
C ASN A 179 6.96 15.67 11.72
N THR A 180 6.66 14.59 10.97
CA THR A 180 6.41 14.66 9.54
C THR A 180 4.92 14.58 9.26
N PHE A 181 4.43 15.53 8.50
CA PHE A 181 3.02 15.68 8.15
C PHE A 181 2.87 15.69 6.65
N GLN A 182 1.92 14.89 6.17
CA GLN A 182 1.48 14.88 4.79
C GLN A 182 0.32 15.83 4.64
N ILE A 183 0.51 16.85 3.83
CA ILE A 183 -0.52 17.82 3.47
C ILE A 183 -0.98 17.51 2.06
N ARG A 184 -2.28 17.34 1.91
CA ARG A 184 -2.91 17.14 0.62
C ARG A 184 -3.86 18.26 0.32
N VAL A 185 -3.73 18.87 -0.85
CA VAL A 185 -4.63 19.91 -1.35
C VAL A 185 -5.10 19.53 -2.75
N GLY A 186 -6.43 19.53 -2.98
CA GLY A 186 -7.01 19.19 -4.28
C GLY A 186 -6.74 20.26 -5.33
N ASP A 187 -6.64 19.81 -6.59
CA ASP A 187 -6.58 20.66 -7.79
C ASP A 187 -7.91 20.56 -8.54
N ASP A 188 -8.57 21.69 -8.79
CA ASP A 188 -9.80 21.77 -9.57
C ASP A 188 -9.56 21.86 -11.09
N GLY A 189 -8.31 21.93 -11.53
CA GLY A 189 -7.91 21.99 -12.92
C GLY A 189 -8.13 23.34 -13.61
N THR A 190 -8.38 24.40 -12.85
CA THR A 190 -8.67 25.74 -13.39
C THR A 190 -7.42 26.58 -13.65
N ASP A 191 -6.32 26.30 -12.92
CA ASP A 191 -5.08 27.09 -12.98
C ASP A 191 -3.87 26.19 -13.23
N SER A 192 -3.10 26.46 -14.28
CA SER A 192 -1.87 25.73 -14.61
C SER A 192 -0.72 25.93 -13.61
N GLU A 193 -0.75 27.02 -12.84
CA GLU A 193 0.26 27.35 -11.83
C GLU A 193 -0.16 26.93 -10.40
N ILE A 194 -1.28 26.22 -10.28
CA ILE A 194 -1.88 25.90 -8.99
C ILE A 194 -0.94 25.10 -8.08
N SER A 195 -0.17 24.17 -8.65
CA SER A 195 0.78 23.36 -7.88
C SER A 195 1.82 24.23 -7.16
N LYS A 196 2.40 25.22 -7.85
CA LYS A 196 3.37 26.12 -7.28
C LYS A 196 2.76 27.01 -6.21
N LYS A 197 1.58 27.56 -6.44
CA LYS A 197 0.85 28.37 -5.45
C LYS A 197 0.51 27.58 -4.19
N ILE A 198 0.11 26.32 -4.35
CA ILE A 198 -0.20 25.44 -3.21
C ILE A 198 1.09 25.15 -2.43
N GLN A 199 2.21 24.82 -3.09
CA GLN A 199 3.50 24.60 -2.45
C GLN A 199 3.93 25.82 -1.63
N GLU A 200 3.92 27.00 -2.25
CA GLU A 200 4.27 28.26 -1.59
C GLU A 200 3.36 28.54 -0.38
N THR A 201 2.07 28.21 -0.50
CA THR A 201 1.10 28.37 0.58
C THR A 201 1.38 27.42 1.72
N ILE A 202 1.62 26.12 1.44
CA ILE A 202 1.96 25.13 2.46
C ILE A 202 3.22 25.54 3.20
N LEU A 203 4.28 25.81 2.45
CA LEU A 203 5.58 26.18 3.02
C LEU A 203 5.45 27.46 3.88
N SER A 204 4.80 28.51 3.38
CA SER A 204 4.64 29.76 4.13
C SER A 204 3.84 29.60 5.42
N LYS A 205 2.78 28.76 5.43
CA LYS A 205 2.01 28.48 6.64
C LYS A 205 2.85 27.77 7.70
N PHE A 206 3.66 26.77 7.29
CA PHE A 206 4.59 26.08 8.20
C PHE A 206 5.68 27.03 8.70
N GLU A 207 6.36 27.78 7.81
CA GLU A 207 7.43 28.71 8.17
C GLU A 207 6.94 29.81 9.11
N ASN A 208 5.74 30.34 8.89
CA ASN A 208 5.14 31.34 9.78
C ASN A 208 4.83 30.78 11.17
N LYS A 209 4.49 29.51 11.29
CA LYS A 209 4.16 28.88 12.58
C LYS A 209 5.37 28.36 13.33
N PHE A 210 6.31 27.70 12.63
CA PHE A 210 7.41 26.95 13.23
C PHE A 210 8.78 27.62 13.01
N GLY A 211 8.84 28.66 12.17
CA GLY A 211 10.06 29.33 11.76
C GLY A 211 10.71 28.69 10.53
N ALA A 212 11.23 29.52 9.63
CA ALA A 212 11.83 29.06 8.36
C ALA A 212 13.04 28.11 8.54
N ASP A 213 13.75 28.20 9.68
CA ASP A 213 14.88 27.34 10.00
C ASP A 213 14.47 25.96 10.51
N ASN A 214 13.16 25.71 10.73
CA ASN A 214 12.66 24.47 11.31
C ASN A 214 11.69 23.71 10.39
N VAL A 215 11.65 24.02 9.10
CA VAL A 215 10.70 23.43 8.15
C VAL A 215 11.46 22.85 6.96
N ALA A 216 11.31 21.54 6.75
CA ALA A 216 11.86 20.83 5.62
C ALA A 216 10.76 20.16 4.81
N VAL A 217 10.68 20.41 3.51
CA VAL A 217 9.85 19.62 2.58
C VAL A 217 10.62 18.37 2.21
N ILE A 218 10.07 17.20 2.57
CA ILE A 218 10.73 15.92 2.35
C ILE A 218 10.39 15.38 0.96
N LYS A 219 9.13 15.54 0.55
CA LYS A 219 8.62 15.01 -0.69
C LYS A 219 7.49 15.87 -1.23
N THR A 220 7.43 16.01 -2.54
CA THR A 220 6.32 16.64 -3.25
C THR A 220 5.88 15.77 -4.40
N ASP A 221 4.58 15.41 -4.41
CA ASP A 221 3.92 14.70 -5.50
C ASP A 221 2.78 15.55 -6.03
N PHE A 222 2.69 15.70 -7.35
CA PHE A 222 1.61 16.42 -8.02
C PHE A 222 1.00 15.60 -9.15
N VAL A 223 -0.32 15.54 -9.17
CA VAL A 223 -1.08 14.89 -10.25
C VAL A 223 -2.08 15.87 -10.82
N ALA A 224 -1.86 16.21 -12.08
CA ALA A 224 -2.73 17.15 -12.80
C ALA A 224 -4.14 16.57 -13.02
N SER A 225 -5.14 17.43 -13.00
CA SER A 225 -6.55 17.11 -13.14
C SER A 225 -6.90 16.27 -14.38
N LYS A 226 -6.28 16.56 -15.53
CA LYS A 226 -6.48 15.79 -16.77
C LYS A 226 -6.04 14.34 -16.67
N PHE A 227 -5.03 14.06 -15.87
CA PHE A 227 -4.49 12.69 -15.69
C PHE A 227 -5.38 11.87 -14.77
N SER A 228 -5.79 12.46 -13.65
CA SER A 228 -6.59 11.80 -12.61
C SER A 228 -8.02 11.49 -13.07
N SER A 229 -8.67 12.37 -13.81
CA SER A 229 -10.08 12.18 -14.24
C SER A 229 -10.33 10.92 -15.08
N GLY A 230 -9.29 10.44 -15.81
CA GLY A 230 -9.36 9.19 -16.59
C GLY A 230 -9.05 7.92 -15.78
N LEU A 231 -8.37 8.02 -14.63
CA LEU A 231 -7.88 6.85 -13.90
C LEU A 231 -8.98 6.13 -13.11
N SER A 232 -9.94 6.86 -12.54
CA SER A 232 -11.06 6.25 -11.80
C SER A 232 -11.91 5.33 -12.69
N GLY A 233 -12.25 5.78 -13.90
CA GLY A 233 -12.97 4.95 -14.88
C GLY A 233 -12.14 3.73 -15.34
N LYS A 234 -10.84 3.91 -15.54
CA LYS A 234 -9.93 2.83 -15.92
C LYS A 234 -9.76 1.82 -14.78
N ALA A 235 -9.74 2.25 -13.51
CA ALA A 235 -9.67 1.35 -12.36
C ALA A 235 -10.88 0.41 -12.30
N ILE A 236 -12.10 0.94 -12.44
CA ILE A 236 -13.32 0.13 -12.49
C ILE A 236 -13.26 -0.82 -13.69
N LEU A 237 -12.87 -0.32 -14.87
CA LEU A 237 -12.72 -1.14 -16.07
C LEU A 237 -11.72 -2.28 -15.87
N MET A 238 -10.57 -2.04 -15.24
CA MET A 238 -9.57 -3.08 -14.96
C MET A 238 -10.12 -4.18 -14.06
N VAL A 239 -10.85 -3.83 -13.00
CA VAL A 239 -11.49 -4.81 -12.09
C VAL A 239 -12.55 -5.62 -12.85
N VAL A 240 -13.46 -4.97 -13.59
CA VAL A 240 -14.50 -5.63 -14.36
C VAL A 240 -13.91 -6.54 -15.43
N LEU A 241 -12.90 -6.07 -16.15
CA LEU A 241 -12.20 -6.84 -17.18
C LEU A 241 -11.49 -8.06 -16.58
N SER A 242 -10.83 -7.91 -15.43
CA SER A 242 -10.19 -9.02 -14.72
C SER A 242 -11.21 -10.09 -14.34
N LEU A 243 -12.34 -9.71 -13.76
CA LEU A 243 -13.43 -10.64 -13.42
C LEU A 243 -14.01 -11.32 -14.65
N ALA A 244 -14.19 -10.58 -15.76
CA ALA A 244 -14.70 -11.13 -17.02
C ALA A 244 -13.72 -12.15 -17.65
N LEU A 245 -12.41 -11.83 -17.66
CA LEU A 245 -11.39 -12.74 -18.18
C LEU A 245 -11.28 -14.02 -17.33
N ILE A 246 -11.37 -13.88 -16.00
CA ILE A 246 -11.38 -15.02 -15.09
C ILE A 246 -12.65 -15.86 -15.30
N TRP A 247 -13.80 -15.22 -15.46
CA TRP A 247 -15.05 -15.94 -15.78
C TRP A 247 -14.93 -16.71 -17.09
N LEU A 248 -14.38 -16.07 -18.14
CA LEU A 248 -14.14 -16.73 -19.43
C LEU A 248 -13.21 -17.95 -19.26
N TYR A 249 -12.09 -17.79 -18.58
CA TYR A 249 -11.16 -18.88 -18.27
C TYR A 249 -11.84 -20.00 -17.48
N ALA A 250 -12.55 -19.66 -16.41
CA ALA A 250 -13.25 -20.63 -15.58
C ALA A 250 -14.36 -21.37 -16.35
N THR A 251 -15.07 -20.71 -17.28
CA THR A 251 -16.10 -21.32 -18.11
C THR A 251 -15.53 -22.33 -19.12
N ILE A 252 -14.32 -22.06 -19.66
CA ILE A 252 -13.60 -23.00 -20.52
C ILE A 252 -13.12 -24.21 -19.70
N ARG A 253 -12.68 -24.00 -18.47
CA ARG A 253 -12.09 -25.04 -17.61
C ARG A 253 -13.12 -25.89 -16.87
N PHE A 254 -14.25 -25.32 -16.46
CA PHE A 254 -15.28 -25.91 -15.61
C PHE A 254 -16.68 -25.82 -16.22
N LYS A 255 -17.63 -26.53 -15.62
CA LYS A 255 -19.05 -26.28 -15.90
C LYS A 255 -19.46 -24.91 -15.38
N TRP A 256 -20.46 -24.30 -16.00
CA TRP A 256 -20.87 -22.90 -15.76
C TRP A 256 -21.13 -22.54 -14.29
N ASP A 257 -21.68 -23.49 -13.52
CA ASP A 257 -22.01 -23.31 -12.10
C ASP A 257 -20.73 -23.20 -11.20
N PHE A 258 -19.71 -23.99 -11.47
CA PHE A 258 -18.40 -23.86 -10.82
C PHE A 258 -17.71 -22.56 -11.23
N ALA A 259 -17.79 -22.20 -12.52
CA ALA A 259 -17.22 -20.94 -13.01
C ALA A 259 -17.88 -19.74 -12.33
N LEU A 260 -19.20 -19.71 -12.22
CA LEU A 260 -19.94 -18.68 -11.51
C LEU A 260 -19.60 -18.65 -10.01
N GLY A 261 -19.53 -19.83 -9.37
CA GLY A 261 -19.14 -19.92 -7.95
C GLY A 261 -17.78 -19.33 -7.68
N ALA A 262 -16.80 -19.58 -8.56
CA ALA A 262 -15.47 -18.99 -8.47
C ALA A 262 -15.51 -17.45 -8.61
N VAL A 263 -16.23 -16.92 -9.60
CA VAL A 263 -16.34 -15.48 -9.81
C VAL A 263 -17.04 -14.77 -8.65
N ILE A 264 -18.10 -15.39 -8.09
CA ILE A 264 -18.80 -14.85 -6.91
C ILE A 264 -17.85 -14.77 -5.71
N ALA A 265 -17.02 -15.81 -5.49
CA ALA A 265 -16.05 -15.81 -4.41
C ALA A 265 -15.00 -14.68 -4.58
N ILE A 266 -14.49 -14.49 -5.78
CA ILE A 266 -13.50 -13.43 -6.06
C ILE A 266 -14.14 -12.03 -5.95
N ALA A 267 -15.37 -11.87 -6.46
CA ALA A 267 -16.11 -10.61 -6.31
C ALA A 267 -16.36 -10.29 -4.83
N HIS A 268 -16.70 -11.31 -4.02
CA HIS A 268 -16.80 -11.18 -2.57
C HIS A 268 -15.48 -10.68 -1.96
N ASP A 269 -14.33 -11.26 -2.33
CA ASP A 269 -13.02 -10.85 -1.79
C ASP A 269 -12.69 -9.41 -2.13
N ALA A 270 -12.95 -8.99 -3.36
CA ALA A 270 -12.80 -7.60 -3.77
C ALA A 270 -13.69 -6.65 -2.96
N LEU A 271 -14.96 -7.05 -2.69
CA LEU A 271 -15.87 -6.27 -1.86
C LEU A 271 -15.43 -6.19 -0.40
N ILE A 272 -15.00 -7.31 0.21
CA ILE A 272 -14.49 -7.32 1.59
C ILE A 272 -13.25 -6.43 1.73
N MET A 273 -12.36 -6.45 0.74
CA MET A 273 -11.21 -5.56 0.71
C MET A 273 -11.62 -4.09 0.62
N LEU A 274 -12.62 -3.75 -0.21
CA LEU A 274 -13.18 -2.39 -0.25
C LEU A 274 -13.83 -2.00 1.08
N VAL A 275 -14.56 -2.89 1.74
CA VAL A 275 -15.11 -2.67 3.09
C VAL A 275 -13.99 -2.30 4.07
N PHE A 276 -12.91 -3.06 4.06
CA PHE A 276 -11.75 -2.79 4.91
C PHE A 276 -11.13 -1.41 4.63
N ILE A 277 -10.89 -1.07 3.35
CA ILE A 277 -10.35 0.23 2.93
C ILE A 277 -11.23 1.39 3.38
N ILE A 278 -12.56 1.27 3.21
CA ILE A 278 -13.53 2.30 3.58
C ILE A 278 -13.51 2.54 5.10
N TRP A 279 -13.53 1.49 5.91
CA TRP A 279 -13.64 1.65 7.35
C TRP A 279 -12.34 2.07 8.01
N THR A 280 -11.19 1.62 7.51
CA THR A 280 -9.87 2.05 7.99
C THR A 280 -9.45 3.41 7.44
N GLN A 281 -10.16 3.93 6.43
CA GLN A 281 -9.78 5.14 5.68
C GLN A 281 -8.36 5.04 5.09
N MET A 282 -7.92 3.81 4.82
CA MET A 282 -6.67 3.57 4.08
C MET A 282 -6.78 4.23 2.71
N GLU A 283 -5.69 4.82 2.24
CA GLU A 283 -5.67 5.52 0.96
C GLU A 283 -5.88 4.55 -0.21
N PHE A 284 -6.90 4.80 -1.02
CA PHE A 284 -7.15 4.07 -2.27
C PHE A 284 -6.33 4.69 -3.40
N SER A 285 -5.14 4.18 -3.59
CA SER A 285 -4.17 4.59 -4.61
C SER A 285 -4.05 3.55 -5.72
N SER A 286 -3.27 3.84 -6.77
CA SER A 286 -2.90 2.85 -7.80
C SER A 286 -2.23 1.60 -7.20
N ILE A 287 -1.49 1.76 -6.10
CA ILE A 287 -0.83 0.68 -5.39
C ILE A 287 -1.87 -0.20 -4.69
N THR A 288 -2.88 0.40 -4.05
CA THR A 288 -3.99 -0.34 -3.43
C THR A 288 -4.85 -1.06 -4.48
N LEU A 289 -5.06 -0.43 -5.64
CA LEU A 289 -5.71 -1.09 -6.78
C LEU A 289 -4.90 -2.29 -7.28
N ALA A 290 -3.57 -2.17 -7.36
CA ALA A 290 -2.70 -3.30 -7.71
C ALA A 290 -2.80 -4.43 -6.70
N ALA A 291 -2.91 -4.15 -5.39
CA ALA A 291 -3.18 -5.15 -4.36
C ALA A 291 -4.51 -5.86 -4.61
N LEU A 292 -5.59 -5.12 -4.92
CA LEU A 292 -6.90 -5.67 -5.22
C LEU A 292 -6.86 -6.62 -6.43
N LEU A 293 -6.20 -6.20 -7.53
CA LEU A 293 -6.04 -7.04 -8.72
C LEU A 293 -5.18 -8.28 -8.45
N THR A 294 -4.16 -8.15 -7.59
CA THR A 294 -3.32 -9.28 -7.17
C THR A 294 -4.13 -10.30 -6.37
N ILE A 295 -4.99 -9.87 -5.44
CA ILE A 295 -5.86 -10.76 -4.66
C ILE A 295 -6.88 -11.46 -5.55
N ILE A 296 -7.45 -10.79 -6.55
CA ILE A 296 -8.31 -11.40 -7.56
C ILE A 296 -7.59 -12.60 -8.23
N GLY A 297 -6.33 -12.41 -8.61
CA GLY A 297 -5.52 -13.49 -9.22
C GLY A 297 -5.09 -14.57 -8.23
N TYR A 298 -4.82 -14.22 -6.98
CA TYR A 298 -4.41 -15.17 -5.94
C TYR A 298 -5.58 -16.06 -5.49
N SER A 299 -6.75 -15.48 -5.22
CA SER A 299 -7.93 -16.19 -4.71
C SER A 299 -8.45 -17.23 -5.69
N ILE A 300 -8.40 -16.97 -7.01
CA ILE A 300 -8.86 -17.95 -8.00
C ILE A 300 -8.06 -19.26 -7.96
N ASN A 301 -6.75 -19.18 -7.63
CA ASN A 301 -5.88 -20.35 -7.63
C ASN A 301 -6.38 -21.44 -6.67
N ASP A 302 -6.73 -21.08 -5.44
CA ASP A 302 -7.24 -22.05 -4.45
C ASP A 302 -8.62 -22.57 -4.83
N THR A 303 -9.50 -21.71 -5.35
CA THR A 303 -10.85 -22.10 -5.80
C THR A 303 -10.77 -23.10 -6.95
N VAL A 304 -9.87 -22.88 -7.93
CA VAL A 304 -9.65 -23.80 -9.06
C VAL A 304 -9.17 -25.17 -8.56
N VAL A 305 -8.23 -25.20 -7.61
CA VAL A 305 -7.70 -26.46 -7.07
C VAL A 305 -8.78 -27.27 -6.35
N ILE A 306 -9.63 -26.62 -5.54
CA ILE A 306 -10.73 -27.31 -4.86
C ILE A 306 -11.74 -27.83 -5.88
N PHE A 307 -12.09 -27.03 -6.88
CA PHE A 307 -13.06 -27.46 -7.91
C PHE A 307 -12.52 -28.55 -8.84
N ASP A 308 -11.22 -28.53 -9.15
CA ASP A 308 -10.61 -29.66 -9.86
C ASP A 308 -10.67 -30.93 -9.01
N ARG A 309 -10.44 -30.85 -7.69
CA ARG A 309 -10.56 -31.99 -6.79
C ARG A 309 -11.99 -32.49 -6.68
N VAL A 310 -12.99 -31.60 -6.62
CA VAL A 310 -14.41 -32.00 -6.69
C VAL A 310 -14.71 -32.75 -7.98
N ARG A 311 -14.19 -32.28 -9.11
CA ARG A 311 -14.37 -32.89 -10.42
C ARG A 311 -13.71 -34.27 -10.52
N GLU A 312 -12.55 -34.45 -9.89
CA GLU A 312 -11.88 -35.75 -9.77
C GLU A 312 -12.69 -36.71 -8.88
N ASN A 313 -13.13 -36.23 -7.71
CA ASN A 313 -13.92 -37.03 -6.76
C ASN A 313 -15.29 -37.42 -7.30
N ILE A 314 -15.92 -36.63 -8.16
CA ILE A 314 -17.16 -37.03 -8.89
C ILE A 314 -16.97 -38.34 -9.63
N LYS A 315 -15.78 -38.59 -10.19
CA LYS A 315 -15.51 -39.78 -11.02
C LYS A 315 -15.01 -40.96 -10.21
N SER A 316 -14.35 -40.72 -9.06
CA SER A 316 -13.65 -41.77 -8.30
C SER A 316 -14.39 -42.22 -7.05
N VAL A 317 -15.18 -41.33 -6.42
CA VAL A 317 -15.76 -41.56 -5.09
C VAL A 317 -17.26 -41.83 -5.18
N LYS A 318 -17.73 -42.92 -4.52
CA LYS A 318 -19.16 -43.21 -4.36
C LYS A 318 -19.78 -42.23 -3.36
N CYS A 319 -20.65 -41.36 -3.85
CA CYS A 319 -21.36 -40.37 -3.06
C CYS A 319 -22.79 -40.16 -3.60
N ASN A 320 -23.65 -39.63 -2.76
CA ASN A 320 -25.04 -39.39 -3.10
C ASN A 320 -25.39 -37.88 -3.20
N SER A 321 -24.52 -37.03 -2.77
CA SER A 321 -24.77 -35.58 -2.79
C SER A 321 -23.53 -34.76 -3.13
N MET A 322 -23.75 -33.59 -3.76
CA MET A 322 -22.67 -32.63 -4.05
C MET A 322 -22.05 -32.09 -2.77
N VAL A 323 -22.84 -31.97 -1.69
CA VAL A 323 -22.36 -31.45 -0.39
C VAL A 323 -21.30 -32.37 0.20
N GLU A 324 -21.48 -33.70 0.15
CA GLU A 324 -20.48 -34.67 0.62
C GLU A 324 -19.18 -34.57 -0.17
N LEU A 325 -19.26 -34.40 -1.49
CA LEU A 325 -18.10 -34.23 -2.35
C LEU A 325 -17.35 -32.91 -2.06
N LEU A 326 -18.07 -31.83 -1.79
CA LEU A 326 -17.48 -30.54 -1.43
C LEU A 326 -16.74 -30.66 -0.10
N ASP A 327 -17.37 -31.23 0.94
CA ASP A 327 -16.75 -31.43 2.26
C ASP A 327 -15.48 -32.29 2.15
N LEU A 328 -15.51 -33.39 1.41
CA LEU A 328 -14.37 -34.25 1.17
C LEU A 328 -13.25 -33.51 0.44
N SER A 329 -13.54 -32.90 -0.72
CA SER A 329 -12.54 -32.23 -1.56
C SER A 329 -11.90 -31.04 -0.86
N GLN A 330 -12.66 -30.28 -0.07
CA GLN A 330 -12.14 -29.20 0.77
C GLN A 330 -11.24 -29.74 1.87
N THR A 331 -11.61 -30.86 2.52
CA THR A 331 -10.78 -31.50 3.56
C THR A 331 -9.44 -31.98 2.99
N GLU A 332 -9.46 -32.61 1.82
CA GLU A 332 -8.25 -33.12 1.16
C GLU A 332 -7.29 -32.00 0.77
N ASN A 333 -7.80 -30.85 0.33
CA ASN A 333 -6.98 -29.70 -0.10
C ASN A 333 -6.65 -28.72 1.03
N LEU A 334 -7.29 -28.83 2.21
CA LEU A 334 -7.15 -27.87 3.31
C LEU A 334 -5.67 -27.64 3.70
N GLY A 335 -4.91 -28.73 3.83
CA GLY A 335 -3.49 -28.65 4.18
C GLY A 335 -2.67 -27.86 3.16
N ARG A 336 -2.91 -28.07 1.89
CA ARG A 336 -2.25 -27.33 0.80
C ARG A 336 -2.62 -25.85 0.85
N THR A 337 -3.90 -25.53 0.89
CA THR A 337 -4.39 -24.15 0.94
C THR A 337 -3.84 -23.42 2.16
N LEU A 338 -3.86 -24.05 3.35
CA LEU A 338 -3.31 -23.41 4.55
C LEU A 338 -1.80 -23.17 4.46
N ILE A 339 -1.02 -24.15 3.97
CA ILE A 339 0.44 -24.01 3.86
C ILE A 339 0.79 -22.94 2.84
N THR A 340 0.19 -22.95 1.64
CA THR A 340 0.47 -21.96 0.60
C THR A 340 0.09 -20.56 1.03
N THR A 341 -1.08 -20.38 1.65
CA THR A 341 -1.52 -19.07 2.12
C THR A 341 -0.67 -18.59 3.29
N LEU A 342 -0.36 -19.44 4.27
CA LEU A 342 0.44 -19.06 5.44
C LEU A 342 1.86 -18.66 5.03
N THR A 343 2.51 -19.41 4.14
CA THR A 343 3.86 -19.08 3.66
C THR A 343 3.88 -17.74 2.91
N THR A 344 2.88 -17.47 2.07
CA THR A 344 2.74 -16.18 1.38
C THR A 344 2.43 -15.06 2.36
N MET A 345 1.54 -15.30 3.34
CA MET A 345 1.22 -14.31 4.39
C MET A 345 2.45 -13.96 5.23
N LEU A 346 3.34 -14.91 5.54
CA LEU A 346 4.59 -14.63 6.26
C LEU A 346 5.52 -13.69 5.46
N ALA A 347 5.64 -13.90 4.15
CA ALA A 347 6.42 -13.01 3.30
C ALA A 347 5.81 -11.60 3.23
N VAL A 348 4.48 -11.50 3.06
CA VAL A 348 3.78 -10.21 3.01
C VAL A 348 3.75 -9.54 4.39
N ALA A 349 3.66 -10.31 5.49
CA ALA A 349 3.75 -9.78 6.85
C ALA A 349 5.14 -9.17 7.13
N SER A 350 6.22 -9.80 6.64
CA SER A 350 7.55 -9.19 6.74
C SER A 350 7.61 -7.85 6.01
N LEU A 351 7.01 -7.77 4.80
CA LEU A 351 6.89 -6.51 4.07
C LEU A 351 6.10 -5.46 4.87
N TYR A 352 4.98 -5.85 5.50
CA TYR A 352 4.18 -4.95 6.34
C TYR A 352 4.97 -4.41 7.55
N ILE A 353 5.83 -5.24 8.17
CA ILE A 353 6.61 -4.86 9.35
C ILE A 353 7.77 -3.92 8.99
N PHE A 354 8.49 -4.19 7.89
CA PHE A 354 9.72 -3.49 7.55
C PHE A 354 9.55 -2.36 6.53
N ALA A 355 8.45 -2.33 5.77
CA ALA A 355 8.19 -1.27 4.82
C ALA A 355 7.45 -0.08 5.48
N SER A 356 7.50 1.06 4.81
CA SER A 356 6.79 2.29 5.18
C SER A 356 5.95 2.82 4.01
N GLY A 357 5.10 3.80 4.28
CA GLY A 357 4.28 4.47 3.27
C GLY A 357 3.37 3.52 2.50
N SER A 358 3.21 3.78 1.22
CA SER A 358 2.27 3.06 0.35
C SER A 358 2.56 1.56 0.21
N ILE A 359 3.82 1.12 0.40
CA ILE A 359 4.19 -0.30 0.37
C ILE A 359 3.63 -1.03 1.58
N LYS A 360 3.60 -0.38 2.75
CA LYS A 360 2.97 -0.92 3.95
C LYS A 360 1.46 -1.07 3.77
N ASP A 361 0.80 -0.09 3.18
CA ASP A 361 -0.63 -0.15 2.87
C ASP A 361 -0.93 -1.26 1.85
N PHE A 362 -0.09 -1.43 0.83
CA PHE A 362 -0.16 -2.55 -0.11
C PHE A 362 -0.08 -3.91 0.59
N ALA A 363 0.90 -4.09 1.48
CA ALA A 363 1.08 -5.33 2.22
C ALA A 363 -0.12 -5.62 3.14
N LEU A 364 -0.65 -4.60 3.83
CA LEU A 364 -1.83 -4.74 4.67
C LEU A 364 -3.07 -5.15 3.86
N ALA A 365 -3.29 -4.52 2.71
CA ALA A 365 -4.38 -4.86 1.81
C ALA A 365 -4.27 -6.33 1.33
N LEU A 366 -3.07 -6.77 0.96
CA LEU A 366 -2.82 -8.17 0.57
C LEU A 366 -3.12 -9.14 1.72
N LEU A 367 -2.69 -8.85 2.95
CA LEU A 367 -2.97 -9.71 4.11
C LEU A 367 -4.48 -9.89 4.34
N VAL A 368 -5.24 -8.81 4.30
CA VAL A 368 -6.70 -8.85 4.43
C VAL A 368 -7.34 -9.64 3.29
N GLY A 369 -6.90 -9.39 2.05
CA GLY A 369 -7.40 -10.08 0.87
C GLY A 369 -7.10 -11.58 0.89
N MET A 370 -5.92 -12.01 1.35
CA MET A 370 -5.58 -13.44 1.47
C MET A 370 -6.45 -14.16 2.51
N VAL A 371 -6.73 -13.52 3.65
CA VAL A 371 -7.65 -14.09 4.67
C VAL A 371 -9.06 -14.23 4.08
N SER A 372 -9.54 -13.18 3.37
CA SER A 372 -10.83 -13.24 2.68
C SER A 372 -10.86 -14.35 1.62
N GLY A 373 -9.78 -14.52 0.83
CA GLY A 373 -9.67 -15.52 -0.23
C GLY A 373 -9.79 -16.96 0.27
N VAL A 374 -9.14 -17.31 1.38
CA VAL A 374 -9.30 -18.63 2.02
C VAL A 374 -10.74 -18.84 2.47
N TYR A 375 -11.31 -17.82 3.10
CA TYR A 375 -12.68 -17.88 3.58
C TYR A 375 -13.68 -18.04 2.42
N SER A 376 -13.58 -17.22 1.37
CA SER A 376 -14.50 -17.21 0.25
C SER A 376 -14.44 -18.50 -0.58
N THR A 377 -13.24 -19.03 -0.79
CA THR A 377 -13.04 -20.30 -1.49
C THR A 377 -13.75 -21.46 -0.79
N ILE A 378 -13.63 -21.55 0.54
CA ILE A 378 -14.26 -22.63 1.31
C ILE A 378 -15.76 -22.39 1.43
N PHE A 379 -16.19 -21.22 1.87
CA PHE A 379 -17.58 -21.01 2.30
C PHE A 379 -18.46 -20.38 1.22
N ILE A 380 -17.97 -19.46 0.40
CA ILE A 380 -18.81 -18.76 -0.58
C ILE A 380 -18.90 -19.56 -1.88
N ALA A 381 -17.76 -19.97 -2.45
CA ALA A 381 -17.75 -20.78 -3.68
C ALA A 381 -18.44 -22.15 -3.45
N GLY A 382 -18.13 -22.79 -2.31
CA GLY A 382 -18.75 -24.05 -1.92
C GLY A 382 -20.26 -23.95 -1.68
N ALA A 383 -20.71 -22.88 -0.98
CA ALA A 383 -22.13 -22.63 -0.76
C ALA A 383 -22.89 -22.45 -2.07
N PHE A 384 -22.36 -21.63 -2.99
CA PHE A 384 -22.99 -21.42 -4.29
C PHE A 384 -23.18 -22.72 -5.08
N VAL A 385 -22.12 -23.54 -5.18
CA VAL A 385 -22.18 -24.83 -5.88
C VAL A 385 -23.13 -25.82 -5.17
N SER A 386 -23.18 -25.81 -3.84
CA SER A 386 -24.11 -26.66 -3.08
C SER A 386 -25.57 -26.32 -3.35
N VAL A 387 -25.91 -25.06 -3.56
CA VAL A 387 -27.26 -24.59 -3.88
C VAL A 387 -27.62 -24.90 -5.33
N THR A 388 -26.75 -24.59 -6.29
CA THR A 388 -27.01 -24.82 -7.73
C THR A 388 -27.09 -26.30 -8.06
N ARG A 389 -26.37 -27.15 -7.32
CA ARG A 389 -26.38 -28.62 -7.47
C ARG A 389 -27.10 -29.36 -6.35
N LYS A 390 -28.07 -28.73 -5.70
CA LYS A 390 -28.84 -29.37 -4.61
C LYS A 390 -29.46 -30.75 -5.00
N ASN A 391 -29.93 -30.88 -6.21
CA ASN A 391 -30.56 -32.09 -6.74
C ASN A 391 -29.60 -32.95 -7.57
N TRP A 392 -28.29 -32.66 -7.54
CA TRP A 392 -27.32 -33.44 -8.30
C TRP A 392 -27.23 -34.87 -7.79
N LYS A 393 -27.20 -35.80 -8.76
CA LYS A 393 -26.92 -37.22 -8.54
C LYS A 393 -25.90 -37.67 -9.59
N PRO A 394 -25.01 -38.60 -9.25
CA PRO A 394 -24.06 -39.13 -10.22
C PRO A 394 -24.80 -39.81 -11.40
N SER A 395 -24.32 -39.56 -12.62
CA SER A 395 -24.78 -40.22 -13.83
C SER A 395 -24.43 -41.73 -13.81
N ASP A 396 -25.07 -42.53 -14.67
CA ASP A 396 -24.78 -43.95 -14.72
C ASP A 396 -23.34 -44.26 -15.19
N GLU A 397 -22.72 -43.36 -15.98
CA GLU A 397 -21.31 -43.45 -16.36
C GLU A 397 -20.42 -43.12 -15.17
N GLU A 398 -20.74 -42.07 -14.41
CA GLU A 398 -20.02 -41.69 -13.20
C GLU A 398 -20.11 -42.81 -12.14
N LYS A 399 -21.27 -43.40 -11.93
CA LYS A 399 -21.45 -44.54 -11.00
C LYS A 399 -20.60 -45.75 -11.36
N LYS A 400 -20.42 -46.04 -12.68
CA LYS A 400 -19.57 -47.16 -13.13
C LYS A 400 -18.09 -46.90 -12.89
N SER A 401 -17.64 -45.64 -12.89
CA SER A 401 -16.26 -45.27 -12.65
C SER A 401 -15.90 -45.10 -11.16
N GLN A 402 -16.91 -44.97 -10.28
CA GLN A 402 -16.70 -44.78 -8.84
C GLN A 402 -16.35 -46.13 -8.16
N VAL A 403 -15.10 -46.24 -7.70
CA VAL A 403 -14.56 -47.48 -7.10
C VAL A 403 -14.47 -47.38 -5.59
N THR A 404 -14.16 -46.17 -5.08
CA THR A 404 -13.81 -45.92 -3.67
C THR A 404 -15.01 -45.34 -2.90
N LYS A 405 -15.29 -45.86 -1.70
CA LYS A 405 -16.28 -45.24 -0.78
C LYS A 405 -15.63 -44.11 0.03
N ILE A 406 -16.44 -43.14 0.46
CA ILE A 406 -15.97 -42.06 1.35
C ILE A 406 -15.42 -42.62 2.63
N ASP A 407 -16.06 -43.69 3.20
CA ASP A 407 -15.62 -44.33 4.44
C ASP A 407 -14.23 -44.96 4.29
N ASP A 408 -13.90 -45.52 3.13
CA ASP A 408 -12.60 -46.14 2.85
C ASP A 408 -11.45 -45.09 2.82
N LEU A 409 -11.76 -43.84 2.41
CA LEU A 409 -10.80 -42.72 2.39
C LEU A 409 -10.56 -42.11 3.77
N VAL A 410 -11.43 -42.37 4.72
CA VAL A 410 -11.33 -41.87 6.12
C VAL A 410 -10.47 -42.80 7.00
N GLU A 411 -10.23 -44.04 6.53
CA GLU A 411 -9.46 -45.08 7.23
C GLU A 411 -7.94 -45.02 6.91
N GLU A 412 -7.52 -44.40 5.81
CA GLU A 412 -6.12 -44.15 5.46
C GLU A 412 -5.65 -42.75 5.99
#